data_a40ecadb8f3b0cf81b2e1ac190ae1918
#
_entry.id   a40ecadb8f3b0cf81b2e1ac190ae1918
#
_cell.length_a   1.000
_cell.length_b   1.000
_cell.length_c   1.000
_cell.angle_alpha   90.00
_cell.angle_beta   90.00
_cell.angle_gamma   90.00
#
_symmetry.space_group_name_H-M   'P 1'
#
loop_
_entity.id
_entity.type
_entity.pdbx_description
1 polymer ?
#
loop_
_entity_poly.entity_id
_entity_poly.type
_entity_poly.pdbx_seq_one_letter_code
_entity_poly.pdbx_strand_id
1 'polypeptide(L)'
;LYSALQTGVVDGAENNPPSIRSMKFYEVTKYYVLNEHARIPDVLIASKKVLGKLSASQVAAIRQAGDEAEAFMRGAWAADEKSSLSFLKTVKGFKVIENVEKAPFVASVKPLLDKEGARLGVAAEVQHLLDTQKNF
;
A
#
# COMPACT_ATOMS: atom_id res chain seq x y z
N LEU A 1 13.99 0.31 10.08
CA LEU A 1 13.31 -0.98 10.03
C LEU A 1 14.30 -2.12 9.75
N TYR A 2 15.20 -2.01 8.74
CA TYR A 2 16.18 -3.05 8.42
C TYR A 2 16.95 -3.54 9.66
N SER A 3 17.58 -2.63 10.40
CA SER A 3 18.34 -2.97 11.61
C SER A 3 17.45 -3.60 12.71
N ALA A 4 16.20 -3.16 12.83
CA ALA A 4 15.28 -3.73 13.83
C ALA A 4 14.88 -5.18 13.48
N LEU A 5 14.68 -5.48 12.20
CA LEU A 5 14.47 -6.85 11.72
C LEU A 5 15.73 -7.71 11.90
N GLN A 6 16.89 -7.16 11.55
CA GLN A 6 18.18 -7.87 11.65
C GLN A 6 18.53 -8.24 13.09
N THR A 7 18.26 -7.37 14.05
CA THR A 7 18.58 -7.58 15.46
C THR A 7 17.45 -8.24 16.26
N GLY A 8 16.31 -8.53 15.65
CA GLY A 8 15.16 -9.13 16.32
C GLY A 8 14.41 -8.20 17.28
N VAL A 9 14.56 -6.88 17.11
CA VAL A 9 13.74 -5.89 17.85
C VAL A 9 12.28 -5.96 17.42
N VAL A 10 12.04 -6.32 16.16
CA VAL A 10 10.72 -6.67 15.63
C VAL A 10 10.80 -8.02 14.92
N ASP A 11 9.74 -8.84 15.04
CA ASP A 11 9.66 -10.17 14.44
C ASP A 11 9.24 -10.15 12.97
N GLY A 12 8.64 -9.05 12.54
CA GLY A 12 8.16 -8.87 11.17
C GLY A 12 7.75 -7.44 10.89
N ALA A 13 7.42 -7.18 9.64
CA ALA A 13 6.92 -5.88 9.17
C ALA A 13 6.08 -6.09 7.92
N GLU A 14 5.24 -5.12 7.60
CA GLU A 14 4.53 -5.07 6.34
C GLU A 14 5.17 -4.04 5.40
N ASN A 15 5.17 -4.31 4.13
CA ASN A 15 5.47 -3.34 3.07
C ASN A 15 5.13 -3.92 1.69
N ASN A 16 5.13 -3.05 0.66
CA ASN A 16 4.91 -3.46 -0.73
C ASN A 16 6.19 -4.06 -1.37
N PRO A 17 6.08 -4.85 -2.46
CA PRO A 17 7.21 -5.50 -3.11
C PRO A 17 8.35 -4.56 -3.53
N PRO A 18 8.10 -3.37 -4.11
CA PRO A 18 9.16 -2.40 -4.41
C PRO A 18 9.98 -1.98 -3.20
N SER A 19 9.34 -1.75 -2.06
CA SER A 19 10.03 -1.37 -0.82
C SER A 19 10.81 -2.55 -0.22
N ILE A 20 10.27 -3.76 -0.23
CA ILE A 20 10.98 -4.97 0.22
C ILE A 20 12.29 -5.13 -0.58
N ARG A 21 12.24 -4.88 -1.90
CA ARG A 21 13.40 -4.97 -2.78
C ARG A 21 14.38 -3.83 -2.56
N SER A 22 13.94 -2.57 -2.62
CA SER A 22 14.81 -1.39 -2.55
C SER A 22 15.49 -1.24 -1.20
N MET A 23 14.78 -1.56 -0.11
CA MET A 23 15.31 -1.53 1.26
C MET A 23 16.01 -2.84 1.67
N LYS A 24 16.09 -3.81 0.76
CA LYS A 24 16.76 -5.10 0.95
C LYS A 24 16.27 -5.90 2.15
N PHE A 25 15.00 -5.80 2.51
CA PHE A 25 14.47 -6.52 3.68
C PHE A 25 14.56 -8.03 3.51
N TYR A 26 14.62 -8.54 2.27
CA TYR A 26 14.83 -9.95 1.94
C TYR A 26 16.17 -10.51 2.46
N GLU A 27 17.16 -9.66 2.82
CA GLU A 27 18.42 -10.11 3.40
C GLU A 27 18.30 -10.46 4.89
N VAL A 28 17.31 -9.88 5.58
CA VAL A 28 17.12 -9.99 7.03
C VAL A 28 15.78 -10.67 7.41
N THR A 29 15.00 -11.09 6.43
CA THR A 29 13.77 -11.86 6.60
C THR A 29 13.78 -13.10 5.73
N LYS A 30 12.90 -14.06 6.01
CA LYS A 30 12.85 -15.34 5.27
C LYS A 30 11.58 -15.50 4.43
N TYR A 31 10.53 -14.79 4.77
CA TYR A 31 9.20 -14.95 4.18
C TYR A 31 8.61 -13.60 3.83
N TYR A 32 7.93 -13.56 2.70
CA TYR A 32 7.04 -12.49 2.31
C TYR A 32 5.67 -13.05 1.98
N VAL A 33 4.66 -12.64 2.73
CA VAL A 33 3.30 -13.20 2.67
C VAL A 33 2.39 -12.19 2.00
N LEU A 34 1.80 -12.56 0.85
CA LEU A 34 0.90 -11.72 0.08
C LEU A 34 -0.53 -11.85 0.62
N ASN A 35 -0.76 -11.37 1.83
CA ASN A 35 -2.08 -11.42 2.46
C ASN A 35 -3.03 -10.28 2.02
N GLU A 36 -2.51 -9.30 1.28
CA GLU A 36 -3.30 -8.17 0.71
C GLU A 36 -4.19 -7.46 1.74
N HIS A 37 -3.65 -7.27 2.94
CA HIS A 37 -4.39 -6.74 4.09
C HIS A 37 -4.71 -5.25 3.99
N ALA A 38 -4.04 -4.50 3.13
CA ALA A 38 -4.25 -3.07 2.95
C ALA A 38 -4.07 -2.65 1.49
N ARG A 39 -4.85 -1.65 1.07
CA ARG A 39 -4.66 -0.88 -0.16
C ARG A 39 -4.65 0.58 0.22
N ILE A 40 -3.47 1.15 0.42
CA ILE A 40 -3.31 2.53 0.86
C ILE A 40 -3.13 3.38 -0.39
N PRO A 41 -4.05 4.32 -0.70
CA PRO A 41 -3.88 5.23 -1.82
C PRO A 41 -2.84 6.29 -1.48
N ASP A 42 -1.91 6.53 -2.39
CA ASP A 42 -1.07 7.71 -2.37
C ASP A 42 -1.83 8.90 -2.97
N VAL A 43 -1.73 10.06 -2.33
CA VAL A 43 -2.40 11.27 -2.79
C VAL A 43 -1.40 12.41 -3.00
N LEU A 44 -1.48 13.04 -4.17
CA LEU A 44 -0.73 14.24 -4.45
C LEU A 44 -1.50 15.46 -3.94
N ILE A 45 -0.94 16.17 -2.98
CA ILE A 45 -1.59 17.32 -2.37
C ILE A 45 -0.80 18.60 -2.60
N ALA A 46 -1.52 19.73 -2.71
CA ALA A 46 -0.93 21.04 -2.78
C ALA A 46 -1.60 22.00 -1.79
N SER A 47 -0.81 22.86 -1.15
CA SER A 47 -1.31 23.82 -0.19
C SER A 47 -2.17 24.90 -0.88
N LYS A 48 -3.43 25.06 -0.47
CA LYS A 48 -4.31 26.12 -0.93
C LYS A 48 -3.69 27.53 -0.72
N LYS A 49 -2.98 27.73 0.40
CA LYS A 49 -2.30 29.00 0.71
C LYS A 49 -1.17 29.30 -0.28
N VAL A 50 -0.46 28.29 -0.74
CA VAL A 50 0.61 28.45 -1.75
C VAL A 50 -0.01 28.67 -3.13
N LEU A 51 -0.97 27.84 -3.53
CA LEU A 51 -1.68 28.00 -4.80
C LEU A 51 -2.36 29.36 -4.95
N GLY A 52 -2.89 29.92 -3.86
CA GLY A 52 -3.51 31.26 -3.86
C GLY A 52 -2.54 32.42 -4.12
N LYS A 53 -1.22 32.19 -4.14
CA LYS A 53 -0.21 33.17 -4.50
C LYS A 53 0.22 33.09 -5.97
N LEU A 54 -0.28 32.13 -6.70
CA LEU A 54 0.06 31.83 -8.08
C LEU A 54 -1.00 32.40 -9.01
N SER A 55 -0.62 32.72 -10.25
CA SER A 55 -1.57 33.07 -11.30
C SER A 55 -2.46 31.89 -11.69
N ALA A 56 -3.60 32.13 -12.29
CA ALA A 56 -4.51 31.10 -12.76
C ALA A 56 -3.84 30.14 -13.74
N SER A 57 -2.97 30.63 -14.62
CA SER A 57 -2.21 29.81 -15.57
C SER A 57 -1.19 28.91 -14.87
N GLN A 58 -0.52 29.40 -13.84
CA GLN A 58 0.40 28.57 -13.04
C GLN A 58 -0.34 27.48 -12.28
N VAL A 59 -1.48 27.79 -11.68
CA VAL A 59 -2.33 26.79 -11.00
C VAL A 59 -2.83 25.74 -12.00
N ALA A 60 -3.24 26.15 -13.20
CA ALA A 60 -3.66 25.22 -14.25
C ALA A 60 -2.52 24.28 -14.68
N ALA A 61 -1.32 24.82 -14.87
CA ALA A 61 -0.15 24.00 -15.21
C ALA A 61 0.20 22.98 -14.12
N ILE A 62 0.12 23.38 -12.84
CA ILE A 62 0.36 22.46 -11.71
C ILE A 62 -0.69 21.33 -11.69
N ARG A 63 -1.96 21.65 -11.94
CA ARG A 63 -3.03 20.65 -12.00
C ARG A 63 -2.80 19.67 -13.14
N GLN A 64 -2.54 20.18 -14.34
CA GLN A 64 -2.24 19.34 -15.50
C GLN A 64 -1.03 18.43 -15.24
N ALA A 65 0.06 18.95 -14.69
CA ALA A 65 1.22 18.14 -14.34
C ALA A 65 0.89 17.07 -13.29
N GLY A 66 0.00 17.35 -12.34
CA GLY A 66 -0.51 16.39 -11.37
C GLY A 66 -1.27 15.25 -12.03
N ASP A 67 -2.19 15.56 -12.94
CA ASP A 67 -2.98 14.57 -13.68
C ASP A 67 -2.09 13.68 -14.57
N GLU A 68 -1.12 14.29 -15.25
CA GLU A 68 -0.13 13.56 -16.07
C GLU A 68 0.76 12.64 -15.20
N ALA A 69 1.20 13.13 -14.04
CA ALA A 69 2.00 12.34 -13.10
C ALA A 69 1.20 11.16 -12.52
N GLU A 70 -0.08 11.34 -12.21
CA GLU A 70 -0.95 10.25 -11.75
C GLU A 70 -1.08 9.16 -12.82
N ALA A 71 -1.39 9.55 -14.05
CA ALA A 71 -1.52 8.61 -15.17
C ALA A 71 -0.22 7.83 -15.41
N PHE A 72 0.93 8.50 -15.38
CA PHE A 72 2.24 7.86 -15.50
C PHE A 72 2.52 6.89 -14.35
N MET A 73 2.28 7.33 -13.10
CA MET A 73 2.59 6.55 -11.90
C MET A 73 1.80 5.24 -11.80
N ARG A 74 0.55 5.20 -12.26
CA ARG A 74 -0.24 3.95 -12.28
C ARG A 74 0.48 2.85 -13.07
N GLY A 75 0.98 3.17 -14.26
CA GLY A 75 1.72 2.21 -15.09
C GLY A 75 3.10 1.87 -14.54
N ALA A 76 3.84 2.88 -14.10
CA ALA A 76 5.17 2.71 -13.54
C ALA A 76 5.16 1.87 -12.26
N TRP A 77 4.20 2.12 -11.36
CA TRP A 77 4.02 1.35 -10.14
C TRP A 77 3.70 -0.11 -10.41
N ALA A 78 2.72 -0.39 -11.28
CA ALA A 78 2.36 -1.76 -11.62
C ALA A 78 3.53 -2.54 -12.24
N ALA A 79 4.33 -1.88 -13.08
CA ALA A 79 5.51 -2.48 -13.68
C ALA A 79 6.60 -2.77 -12.63
N ASP A 80 6.85 -1.84 -11.70
CA ASP A 80 7.85 -2.02 -10.65
C ASP A 80 7.40 -3.08 -9.63
N GLU A 81 6.14 -3.09 -9.22
CA GLU A 81 5.59 -4.12 -8.35
C GLU A 81 5.79 -5.53 -8.94
N LYS A 82 5.42 -5.73 -10.21
CA LYS A 82 5.63 -6.98 -10.93
C LYS A 82 7.11 -7.36 -11.02
N SER A 83 7.98 -6.41 -11.37
CA SER A 83 9.42 -6.61 -11.47
C SER A 83 10.02 -6.97 -10.12
N SER A 84 9.66 -6.24 -9.07
CA SER A 84 10.15 -6.45 -7.72
C SER A 84 9.72 -7.81 -7.16
N LEU A 85 8.46 -8.21 -7.37
CA LEU A 85 7.98 -9.52 -6.96
C LEU A 85 8.69 -10.64 -7.71
N SER A 86 8.91 -10.48 -9.02
CA SER A 86 9.67 -11.45 -9.82
C SER A 86 11.11 -11.59 -9.30
N PHE A 87 11.77 -10.49 -8.97
CA PHE A 87 13.10 -10.51 -8.36
C PHE A 87 13.10 -11.24 -7.01
N LEU A 88 12.17 -10.90 -6.11
CA LEU A 88 12.11 -11.51 -4.77
C LEU A 88 11.95 -13.03 -4.82
N LYS A 89 11.24 -13.56 -5.82
CA LYS A 89 11.10 -15.01 -6.06
C LYS A 89 12.41 -15.70 -6.44
N THR A 90 13.40 -14.97 -6.94
CA THR A 90 14.72 -15.52 -7.32
C THR A 90 15.71 -15.52 -6.17
N VAL A 91 15.42 -14.83 -5.07
CA VAL A 91 16.35 -14.68 -3.94
C VAL A 91 16.47 -15.99 -3.18
N LYS A 92 17.68 -16.54 -3.13
CA LYS A 92 17.97 -17.78 -2.42
C LYS A 92 17.73 -17.64 -0.92
N GLY A 93 16.92 -18.53 -0.36
CA GLY A 93 16.60 -18.53 1.09
C GLY A 93 15.44 -17.61 1.47
N PHE A 94 14.87 -16.85 0.53
CA PHE A 94 13.69 -16.04 0.71
C PHE A 94 12.49 -16.68 0.01
N LYS A 95 11.34 -16.74 0.66
CA LYS A 95 10.12 -17.36 0.12
C LYS A 95 8.99 -16.36 0.03
N VAL A 96 8.42 -16.22 -1.18
CA VAL A 96 7.18 -15.48 -1.41
C VAL A 96 6.01 -16.47 -1.30
N ILE A 97 5.06 -16.20 -0.40
CA ILE A 97 3.86 -16.99 -0.16
C ILE A 97 2.68 -16.25 -0.80
N GLU A 98 2.19 -16.76 -1.92
CA GLU A 98 1.16 -16.11 -2.74
C GLU A 98 -0.25 -16.59 -2.40
N ASN A 99 -0.39 -17.90 -2.13
CA ASN A 99 -1.68 -18.52 -1.85
C ASN A 99 -1.99 -18.43 -0.35
N VAL A 100 -2.54 -17.31 0.08
CA VAL A 100 -2.92 -17.06 1.47
C VAL A 100 -4.42 -17.15 1.61
N GLU A 101 -4.88 -18.02 2.52
CA GLU A 101 -6.29 -18.04 2.88
C GLU A 101 -6.64 -16.77 3.68
N LYS A 102 -7.47 -15.90 3.11
CA LYS A 102 -7.77 -14.59 3.68
C LYS A 102 -8.92 -14.60 4.68
N ALA A 103 -9.80 -15.61 4.60
CA ALA A 103 -11.01 -15.67 5.43
C ALA A 103 -10.73 -15.58 6.95
N PRO A 104 -9.71 -16.24 7.53
CA PRO A 104 -9.39 -16.09 8.96
C PRO A 104 -8.97 -14.66 9.34
N PHE A 105 -8.23 -13.97 8.46
CA PHE A 105 -7.82 -12.58 8.69
C PHE A 105 -9.03 -11.65 8.69
N VAL A 106 -9.91 -11.78 7.69
CA VAL A 106 -11.14 -11.00 7.60
C VAL A 106 -12.02 -11.22 8.83
N ALA A 107 -12.20 -12.46 9.25
CA ALA A 107 -12.98 -12.80 10.44
C ALA A 107 -12.41 -12.16 11.73
N SER A 108 -11.09 -12.14 11.87
CA SER A 108 -10.44 -11.59 13.07
C SER A 108 -10.53 -10.05 13.16
N VAL A 109 -10.55 -9.34 12.03
CA VAL A 109 -10.62 -7.88 12.02
C VAL A 109 -12.05 -7.33 11.96
N LYS A 110 -13.04 -8.14 11.57
CA LYS A 110 -14.43 -7.69 11.44
C LYS A 110 -14.98 -7.02 12.70
N PRO A 111 -14.83 -7.56 13.93
CA PRO A 111 -15.32 -6.90 15.16
C PRO A 111 -14.70 -5.52 15.38
N LEU A 112 -13.43 -5.34 14.99
CA LEU A 112 -12.75 -4.05 15.08
C LEU A 112 -13.33 -3.05 14.07
N LEU A 113 -13.55 -3.47 12.83
CA LEU A 113 -14.15 -2.63 11.79
C LEU A 113 -15.56 -2.18 12.17
N ASP A 114 -16.37 -3.08 12.69
CA ASP A 114 -17.74 -2.78 13.15
C ASP A 114 -17.71 -1.74 14.29
N LYS A 115 -16.85 -1.95 15.29
CA LYS A 115 -16.70 -1.06 16.43
C LYS A 115 -16.22 0.34 16.04
N GLU A 116 -15.14 0.40 15.25
CA GLU A 116 -14.53 1.67 14.86
C GLU A 116 -15.37 2.41 13.82
N GLY A 117 -16.02 1.71 12.91
CA GLY A 117 -16.97 2.28 11.97
C GLY A 117 -18.15 2.96 12.67
N ALA A 118 -18.71 2.31 13.69
CA ALA A 118 -19.75 2.90 14.52
C ALA A 118 -19.24 4.10 15.33
N ARG A 119 -18.06 3.98 15.96
CA ARG A 119 -17.45 5.06 16.75
C ARG A 119 -17.17 6.33 15.93
N LEU A 120 -16.75 6.15 14.67
CA LEU A 120 -16.41 7.25 13.76
C LEU A 120 -17.62 7.76 12.94
N GLY A 121 -18.76 7.10 13.01
CA GLY A 121 -19.95 7.43 12.23
C GLY A 121 -19.82 7.11 10.73
N VAL A 122 -18.94 6.15 10.37
CA VAL A 122 -18.66 5.74 8.97
C VAL A 122 -19.00 4.25 8.73
N ALA A 123 -19.93 3.71 9.48
CA ALA A 123 -20.29 2.28 9.36
C ALA A 123 -20.85 1.91 7.97
N ALA A 124 -21.59 2.84 7.34
CA ALA A 124 -22.13 2.62 6.00
C ALA A 124 -21.04 2.58 4.94
N GLU A 125 -20.04 3.46 5.04
CA GLU A 125 -18.88 3.51 4.15
C GLU A 125 -18.01 2.26 4.30
N VAL A 126 -17.79 1.80 5.54
CA VAL A 126 -17.09 0.53 5.80
C VAL A 126 -17.82 -0.64 5.17
N GLN A 127 -19.15 -0.72 5.33
CA GLN A 127 -19.94 -1.79 4.70
C GLN A 127 -19.89 -1.73 3.18
N HIS A 128 -19.97 -0.53 2.60
CA HIS A 128 -19.84 -0.34 1.15
C HIS A 128 -18.49 -0.83 0.61
N LEU A 129 -17.39 -0.53 1.32
CA LEU A 129 -16.06 -1.02 0.96
C LEU A 129 -15.98 -2.55 1.01
N LEU A 130 -16.52 -3.17 2.08
CA LEU A 130 -16.54 -4.64 2.21
C LEU A 130 -17.36 -5.31 1.11
N ASP A 131 -18.47 -4.71 0.70
CA ASP A 131 -19.31 -5.23 -0.38
C ASP A 131 -18.65 -5.07 -1.75
N THR A 132 -17.90 -4.00 -1.96
CA THR A 132 -17.15 -3.77 -3.19
C THR A 132 -16.01 -4.79 -3.36
N GLN A 133 -15.36 -5.20 -2.27
CA GLN A 133 -14.28 -6.21 -2.30
C GLN A 133 -14.74 -7.59 -2.80
N LYS A 134 -16.02 -7.92 -2.69
CA LYS A 134 -16.57 -9.20 -3.18
C LYS A 134 -16.56 -9.32 -4.72
N ASN A 135 -16.34 -8.20 -5.41
CA ASN A 135 -16.33 -8.13 -6.87
C ASN A 135 -14.91 -8.19 -7.48
N PHE A 136 -13.89 -8.37 -6.67
CA PHE A 136 -12.48 -8.52 -7.05
C PHE A 136 -11.90 -9.82 -6.46
#